data_e7f67b9cbba9a39d6427b21f56fd9715
#
_entry.id   e7f67b9cbba9a39d6427b21f56fd9715
#
_cell.length_a   1.000
_cell.length_b   1.000
_cell.length_c   1.000
_cell.angle_alpha   90.00
_cell.angle_beta   90.00
_cell.angle_gamma   90.00
#
_symmetry.space_group_name_H-M   'P 1'
#
loop_
_entity.id
_entity.type
_entity.pdbx_description
1 polymer ?
#
loop_
_entity_poly.entity_id
_entity_poly.type
_entity_poly.pdbx_seq_one_letter_code
_entity_poly.pdbx_strand_id
1 'polypeptide(L)'
;MIYIYLRNKVRFVYLKIIRLRELFFPSIEKYIPLGDLHATHISAFCYGNAGDTLLPVVLRDLFNKTLGVSKWRGKNVDHLVDNHDVEQFNSDDFLVIGGGGLFLADTSPNDISGWQWNCSVEQLEKISKPMIGFAIGYNRFRGQQDFKPIFRKHLNLFVAKCAFIGLRNHGSIEKVKEYLDSDELRQKLVFQPCMTTLISRIYPNYTDYSKKEDFIAFNCAFDREEMRSLKDSILYEISKVAKRLSEITTIKYYVHSKTDKKILKLWDELNIRYEIITLDKAVQIVHEYSKPRLVIGMRGHAQLIPFGCNTPILSIISHDKMQYFLDDIHHPEWGVDVKDEKFGTKLYNKAVDYYSNYQDNIDEILKEQDYLLKVTTKNMDFIKNILK
;
A
#
# COMPACT_ATOMS: atom_id res chain seq x y z
N MET A 1 -2.16 37.35 4.25
CA MET A 1 -2.29 36.40 5.37
C MET A 1 -3.69 35.81 5.50
N ILE A 2 -4.76 36.59 5.59
CA ILE A 2 -6.16 36.14 5.74
C ILE A 2 -6.61 35.23 4.57
N TYR A 3 -6.26 35.55 3.33
CA TYR A 3 -6.61 34.73 2.14
C TYR A 3 -5.99 33.33 2.14
N ILE A 4 -4.73 33.21 2.55
CA ILE A 4 -4.03 31.92 2.67
C ILE A 4 -4.65 31.09 3.80
N TYR A 5 -5.02 31.72 4.91
CA TYR A 5 -5.68 31.08 6.04
C TYR A 5 -7.07 30.53 5.67
N LEU A 6 -7.90 31.33 4.99
CA LEU A 6 -9.22 30.97 4.51
C LEU A 6 -9.13 29.82 3.47
N ARG A 7 -8.20 29.90 2.53
CA ARG A 7 -7.97 28.84 1.52
C ARG A 7 -7.54 27.53 2.16
N ASN A 8 -6.71 27.56 3.21
CA ASN A 8 -6.31 26.38 3.96
C ASN A 8 -7.45 25.80 4.79
N LYS A 9 -8.31 26.64 5.39
CA LYS A 9 -9.51 26.18 6.10
C LYS A 9 -10.53 25.53 5.16
N VAL A 10 -10.85 26.15 4.03
CA VAL A 10 -11.76 25.60 3.02
C VAL A 10 -11.23 24.26 2.48
N ARG A 11 -9.93 24.19 2.21
CA ARG A 11 -9.28 22.93 1.78
C ARG A 11 -9.34 21.86 2.87
N PHE A 12 -9.14 22.22 4.12
CA PHE A 12 -9.21 21.30 5.25
C PHE A 12 -10.64 20.74 5.43
N VAL A 13 -11.66 21.59 5.32
CA VAL A 13 -13.08 21.17 5.36
C VAL A 13 -13.42 20.29 4.17
N TYR A 14 -12.99 20.64 2.96
CA TYR A 14 -13.18 19.85 1.76
C TYR A 14 -12.53 18.45 1.89
N LEU A 15 -11.31 18.37 2.37
CA LEU A 15 -10.61 17.12 2.62
C LEU A 15 -11.31 16.30 3.71
N LYS A 16 -11.84 16.93 4.77
CA LYS A 16 -12.67 16.22 5.78
C LYS A 16 -13.94 15.63 5.18
N ILE A 17 -14.64 16.37 4.33
CA ILE A 17 -15.89 15.91 3.68
C ILE A 17 -15.59 14.73 2.75
N ILE A 18 -14.55 14.80 1.93
CA ILE A 18 -14.13 13.68 1.07
C ILE A 18 -13.75 12.48 1.93
N ARG A 19 -12.95 12.67 2.97
CA ARG A 19 -12.53 11.64 3.92
C ARG A 19 -13.72 10.96 4.59
N LEU A 20 -14.73 11.72 5.03
CA LEU A 20 -15.98 11.20 5.56
C LEU A 20 -16.72 10.36 4.51
N ARG A 21 -16.83 10.86 3.28
CA ARG A 21 -17.54 10.17 2.19
C ARG A 21 -16.90 8.81 1.88
N GLU A 22 -15.57 8.72 1.83
CA GLU A 22 -14.87 7.46 1.56
C GLU A 22 -14.81 6.52 2.78
N LEU A 23 -14.91 7.06 3.99
CA LEU A 23 -15.10 6.24 5.20
C LEU A 23 -16.49 5.58 5.23
N PHE A 24 -17.51 6.26 4.71
CA PHE A 24 -18.90 5.77 4.71
C PHE A 24 -19.28 5.00 3.44
N PHE A 25 -18.68 5.30 2.28
CA PHE A 25 -19.03 4.71 0.98
C PHE A 25 -17.81 4.23 0.18
N PRO A 26 -16.93 3.42 0.77
CA PRO A 26 -15.72 2.99 0.08
C PRO A 26 -16.02 1.74 -0.75
N SER A 27 -16.42 1.92 -2.00
CA SER A 27 -16.51 0.82 -2.97
C SER A 27 -16.20 1.33 -4.37
N ILE A 28 -15.51 0.53 -5.17
CA ILE A 28 -15.27 0.78 -6.59
C ILE A 28 -16.48 0.33 -7.41
N GLU A 29 -17.08 -0.79 -7.06
CA GLU A 29 -18.29 -1.33 -7.67
C GLU A 29 -19.46 -1.23 -6.71
N LYS A 30 -20.68 -0.99 -7.22
CA LYS A 30 -21.87 -1.10 -6.41
C LYS A 30 -22.03 -2.54 -5.92
N TYR A 31 -22.09 -2.70 -4.62
CA TYR A 31 -22.25 -3.99 -3.96
C TYR A 31 -23.48 -3.97 -3.05
N ILE A 32 -24.27 -5.02 -3.14
CA ILE A 32 -25.38 -5.27 -2.21
C ILE A 32 -24.88 -6.32 -1.21
N PRO A 33 -24.75 -5.99 0.09
CA PRO A 33 -24.32 -6.95 1.09
C PRO A 33 -25.22 -8.17 1.13
N LEU A 34 -24.65 -9.36 1.11
CA LEU A 34 -25.37 -10.63 1.29
C LEU A 34 -25.50 -11.03 2.76
N GLY A 35 -24.89 -10.27 3.66
CA GLY A 35 -24.90 -10.48 5.11
C GLY A 35 -25.15 -9.17 5.85
N ASP A 36 -25.11 -9.24 7.17
CA ASP A 36 -25.38 -8.14 8.09
C ASP A 36 -24.25 -7.88 9.09
N LEU A 37 -23.06 -8.44 8.86
CA LEU A 37 -21.90 -8.22 9.71
C LEU A 37 -21.49 -6.74 9.73
N HIS A 38 -21.18 -6.26 10.93
CA HIS A 38 -20.65 -4.93 11.20
C HIS A 38 -19.17 -5.04 11.60
N ALA A 39 -18.32 -4.21 11.04
CA ALA A 39 -16.90 -4.26 11.35
C ALA A 39 -16.27 -2.87 11.51
N THR A 40 -15.31 -2.77 12.42
CA THR A 40 -14.42 -1.59 12.47
C THR A 40 -13.15 -1.86 11.64
N HIS A 41 -12.80 -0.93 10.76
CA HIS A 41 -11.55 -0.95 10.02
C HIS A 41 -10.60 0.13 10.50
N ILE A 42 -9.45 -0.26 11.01
CA ILE A 42 -8.37 0.60 11.49
C ILE A 42 -7.23 0.56 10.47
N SER A 43 -7.00 1.69 9.79
CA SER A 43 -6.02 1.80 8.71
C SER A 43 -5.50 3.24 8.56
N ALA A 44 -4.48 3.41 7.76
CA ALA A 44 -4.04 4.74 7.33
C ALA A 44 -5.00 5.27 6.25
N PHE A 45 -6.03 5.99 6.67
CA PHE A 45 -6.95 6.68 5.75
C PHE A 45 -6.35 8.05 5.40
N CYS A 46 -5.37 8.09 4.50
CA CYS A 46 -4.64 9.30 4.17
C CYS A 46 -4.92 9.75 2.74
N TYR A 47 -5.63 10.87 2.60
CA TYR A 47 -5.74 11.57 1.33
C TYR A 47 -4.44 12.29 1.00
N GLY A 48 -4.03 12.20 -0.25
CA GLY A 48 -2.76 12.73 -0.73
C GLY A 48 -1.64 11.69 -0.75
N ASN A 49 -2.00 10.39 -0.62
CA ASN A 49 -1.19 9.24 -0.96
C ASN A 49 -2.08 8.22 -1.67
N ALA A 50 -1.84 7.94 -2.94
CA ALA A 50 -2.68 7.07 -3.77
C ALA A 50 -2.83 5.65 -3.16
N GLY A 51 -1.77 5.12 -2.53
CA GLY A 51 -1.82 3.83 -1.86
C GLY A 51 -2.81 3.81 -0.70
N ASP A 52 -2.70 4.79 0.20
CA ASP A 52 -3.56 4.88 1.38
C ASP A 52 -5.00 5.31 1.03
N THR A 53 -5.20 5.88 -0.17
CA THR A 53 -6.54 6.18 -0.71
C THR A 53 -7.22 4.90 -1.24
N LEU A 54 -6.51 4.08 -2.01
CA LEU A 54 -7.10 2.92 -2.69
C LEU A 54 -7.19 1.68 -1.79
N LEU A 55 -6.15 1.41 -1.01
CA LEU A 55 -6.00 0.17 -0.26
C LEU A 55 -7.16 -0.11 0.72
N PRO A 56 -7.67 0.85 1.54
CA PRO A 56 -8.81 0.60 2.40
C PRO A 56 -10.09 0.26 1.64
N VAL A 57 -10.27 0.82 0.45
CA VAL A 57 -11.42 0.56 -0.42
C VAL A 57 -11.40 -0.90 -0.90
N VAL A 58 -10.28 -1.32 -1.51
CA VAL A 58 -10.12 -2.68 -2.04
C VAL A 58 -10.22 -3.74 -0.92
N LEU A 59 -9.67 -3.44 0.27
CA LEU A 59 -9.78 -4.33 1.42
C LEU A 59 -11.25 -4.51 1.84
N ARG A 60 -11.99 -3.42 2.02
CA ARG A 60 -13.40 -3.51 2.41
C ARG A 60 -14.24 -4.21 1.36
N ASP A 61 -14.00 -3.95 0.08
CA ASP A 61 -14.71 -4.62 -1.01
C ASP A 61 -14.45 -6.14 -1.02
N LEU A 62 -13.20 -6.57 -0.72
CA LEU A 62 -12.89 -7.99 -0.55
C LEU A 62 -13.70 -8.60 0.59
N PHE A 63 -13.72 -7.97 1.77
CA PHE A 63 -14.47 -8.45 2.93
C PHE A 63 -15.98 -8.44 2.69
N ASN A 64 -16.51 -7.40 2.02
CA ASN A 64 -17.92 -7.33 1.64
C ASN A 64 -18.32 -8.51 0.75
N LYS A 65 -17.52 -8.80 -0.29
CA LYS A 65 -17.77 -9.88 -1.26
C LYS A 65 -17.62 -11.28 -0.64
N THR A 66 -16.72 -11.46 0.31
CA THR A 66 -16.38 -12.80 0.84
C THR A 66 -17.08 -13.14 2.16
N LEU A 67 -17.32 -12.17 3.03
CA LEU A 67 -17.90 -12.37 4.36
C LEU A 67 -19.28 -11.76 4.51
N GLY A 68 -19.73 -10.91 3.58
CA GLY A 68 -21.02 -10.26 3.68
C GLY A 68 -21.04 -9.10 4.68
N VAL A 69 -19.93 -8.37 4.85
CA VAL A 69 -19.90 -7.18 5.71
C VAL A 69 -20.81 -6.12 5.10
N SER A 70 -21.79 -5.66 5.87
CA SER A 70 -22.79 -4.68 5.43
C SER A 70 -22.50 -3.26 5.92
N LYS A 71 -21.79 -3.15 7.03
CA LYS A 71 -21.51 -1.85 7.65
C LYS A 71 -20.07 -1.77 8.15
N TRP A 72 -19.43 -0.67 7.80
CA TRP A 72 -18.08 -0.36 8.24
C TRP A 72 -18.04 0.87 9.13
N ARG A 73 -17.32 0.78 10.24
CA ARG A 73 -16.80 1.91 11.00
C ARG A 73 -15.34 2.11 10.60
N GLY A 74 -14.94 3.32 10.24
CA GLY A 74 -13.54 3.64 9.96
C GLY A 74 -12.89 4.38 11.12
N LYS A 75 -11.70 3.98 11.52
CA LYS A 75 -10.85 4.74 12.47
C LYS A 75 -9.46 4.89 11.86
N ASN A 76 -8.97 6.13 11.78
CA ASN A 76 -7.61 6.37 11.32
C ASN A 76 -6.62 5.76 12.34
N VAL A 77 -5.61 5.11 11.84
CA VAL A 77 -4.60 4.43 12.66
C VAL A 77 -3.83 5.36 13.62
N ASP A 78 -3.71 6.65 13.28
CA ASP A 78 -3.08 7.68 14.12
C ASP A 78 -4.02 8.29 15.17
N HIS A 79 -5.32 7.93 15.15
CA HIS A 79 -6.28 8.35 16.17
C HIS A 79 -5.95 7.70 17.51
N LEU A 80 -5.82 8.53 18.56
CA LEU A 80 -5.61 8.01 19.92
C LEU A 80 -6.87 7.30 20.42
N VAL A 81 -6.75 6.00 20.64
CA VAL A 81 -7.85 5.15 21.11
C VAL A 81 -8.15 5.44 22.57
N ASP A 82 -9.41 5.77 22.87
CA ASP A 82 -9.94 5.99 24.21
C ASP A 82 -10.97 4.92 24.62
N ASN A 83 -11.56 5.05 25.81
CA ASN A 83 -12.56 4.09 26.30
C ASN A 83 -13.84 4.07 25.42
N HIS A 84 -14.26 5.22 24.89
CA HIS A 84 -15.43 5.29 24.00
C HIS A 84 -15.17 4.57 22.67
N ASP A 85 -13.94 4.67 22.13
CA ASP A 85 -13.54 3.90 20.95
C ASP A 85 -13.59 2.39 21.21
N VAL A 86 -13.14 1.94 22.38
CA VAL A 86 -13.19 0.53 22.77
C VAL A 86 -14.62 0.03 22.91
N GLU A 87 -15.54 0.84 23.50
CA GLU A 87 -16.96 0.52 23.53
C GLU A 87 -17.53 0.36 22.12
N GLN A 88 -17.19 1.26 21.19
CA GLN A 88 -17.58 1.16 19.79
C GLN A 88 -17.01 -0.10 19.11
N PHE A 89 -15.75 -0.42 19.35
CA PHE A 89 -15.10 -1.63 18.82
C PHE A 89 -15.80 -2.89 19.31
N ASN A 90 -16.14 -2.93 20.61
CA ASN A 90 -16.83 -4.05 21.22
C ASN A 90 -18.32 -4.13 20.84
N SER A 91 -18.89 -3.13 20.19
CA SER A 91 -20.26 -3.15 19.64
C SER A 91 -20.34 -3.71 18.21
N ASP A 92 -19.23 -3.74 17.49
CA ASP A 92 -19.14 -4.35 16.16
C ASP A 92 -18.88 -5.88 16.29
N ASP A 93 -19.03 -6.65 15.22
CA ASP A 93 -18.81 -8.11 15.24
C ASP A 93 -17.32 -8.46 15.29
N PHE A 94 -16.48 -7.69 14.59
CA PHE A 94 -15.03 -7.86 14.56
C PHE A 94 -14.29 -6.57 14.15
N LEU A 95 -12.97 -6.58 14.35
CA LEU A 95 -12.09 -5.50 13.93
C LEU A 95 -11.12 -5.98 12.84
N VAL A 96 -10.88 -5.14 11.84
CA VAL A 96 -9.78 -5.32 10.87
C VAL A 96 -8.75 -4.23 11.12
N ILE A 97 -7.54 -4.63 11.46
CA ILE A 97 -6.39 -3.74 11.58
C ILE A 97 -5.47 -4.04 10.42
N GLY A 98 -5.35 -3.12 9.47
CA GLY A 98 -4.48 -3.43 8.36
C GLY A 98 -4.73 -2.67 7.08
N GLY A 99 -4.10 -3.22 6.05
CA GLY A 99 -3.94 -2.53 4.79
C GLY A 99 -2.93 -1.41 4.91
N GLY A 100 -1.65 -1.71 4.65
CA GLY A 100 -0.59 -0.72 4.67
C GLY A 100 0.65 -1.09 5.48
N GLY A 101 1.65 -0.24 5.42
CA GLY A 101 2.90 -0.41 6.17
C GLY A 101 2.79 0.07 7.60
N LEU A 102 1.89 -0.48 8.42
CA LEU A 102 1.52 0.05 9.71
C LEU A 102 2.59 -0.16 10.80
N PHE A 103 3.44 -1.19 10.69
CA PHE A 103 4.60 -1.31 11.58
C PHE A 103 5.68 -0.30 11.15
N LEU A 104 5.45 0.95 11.57
CA LEU A 104 6.23 2.12 11.24
C LEU A 104 6.52 2.91 12.52
N ALA A 105 7.81 3.23 12.75
CA ALA A 105 8.29 3.73 14.03
C ALA A 105 8.12 5.25 14.25
N ASP A 106 7.86 6.04 13.21
CA ASP A 106 8.05 7.50 13.22
C ASP A 106 6.82 8.36 12.86
N THR A 107 5.60 7.79 12.88
CA THR A 107 4.39 8.52 12.44
C THR A 107 3.32 8.77 13.49
N SER A 108 3.46 8.23 14.69
CA SER A 108 2.58 8.45 15.83
C SER A 108 3.39 8.74 17.08
N PRO A 109 2.78 9.25 18.18
CA PRO A 109 3.47 9.31 19.46
C PRO A 109 3.89 7.90 19.89
N ASN A 110 5.14 7.53 19.57
CA ASN A 110 5.63 6.15 19.70
C ASN A 110 5.76 5.65 21.16
N ASP A 111 5.36 6.46 22.13
CA ASP A 111 5.29 6.07 23.54
C ASP A 111 3.99 5.34 23.89
N ILE A 112 3.00 5.30 22.99
CA ILE A 112 1.70 4.65 23.20
C ILE A 112 1.77 3.16 22.85
N SER A 113 2.12 2.84 21.59
CA SER A 113 2.20 1.46 21.09
C SER A 113 3.56 1.11 20.47
N GLY A 114 4.35 2.12 20.15
CA GLY A 114 5.62 1.98 19.44
C GLY A 114 5.49 1.82 17.92
N TRP A 115 4.27 1.82 17.38
CA TRP A 115 3.99 1.75 15.93
C TRP A 115 2.84 2.68 15.53
N GLN A 116 2.35 2.58 14.30
CA GLN A 116 1.41 3.56 13.77
C GLN A 116 0.02 3.53 14.42
N TRP A 117 -0.45 2.37 14.92
CA TRP A 117 -1.73 2.30 15.63
C TRP A 117 -1.61 2.91 17.04
N ASN A 118 -2.27 4.03 17.21
CA ASN A 118 -2.19 4.83 18.44
C ASN A 118 -3.15 4.28 19.53
N CYS A 119 -3.01 2.99 19.85
CA CYS A 119 -3.73 2.25 20.89
C CYS A 119 -2.78 1.85 22.01
N SER A 120 -3.09 2.18 23.24
CA SER A 120 -2.26 1.75 24.38
C SER A 120 -2.45 0.26 24.67
N VAL A 121 -1.49 -0.33 25.41
CA VAL A 121 -1.60 -1.71 25.91
C VAL A 121 -2.89 -1.90 26.72
N GLU A 122 -3.22 -0.93 27.59
CA GLU A 122 -4.44 -0.96 28.41
C GLU A 122 -5.72 -0.98 27.55
N GLN A 123 -5.80 -0.13 26.52
CA GLN A 123 -6.96 -0.11 25.65
C GLN A 123 -7.06 -1.39 24.78
N LEU A 124 -5.91 -1.89 24.34
CA LEU A 124 -5.85 -3.14 23.58
C LEU A 124 -6.35 -4.33 24.41
N GLU A 125 -6.04 -4.40 25.71
CA GLU A 125 -6.53 -5.43 26.63
C GLU A 125 -8.07 -5.45 26.73
N LYS A 126 -8.71 -4.28 26.70
CA LYS A 126 -10.18 -4.11 26.82
C LYS A 126 -10.95 -4.51 25.56
N ILE A 127 -10.30 -4.65 24.40
CA ILE A 127 -10.95 -5.09 23.18
C ILE A 127 -11.30 -6.57 23.31
N SER A 128 -12.60 -6.91 23.26
CA SER A 128 -13.10 -8.26 23.46
C SER A 128 -13.53 -8.97 22.16
N LYS A 129 -13.66 -8.23 21.06
CA LYS A 129 -14.08 -8.78 19.77
C LYS A 129 -12.92 -9.38 18.99
N PRO A 130 -13.17 -10.34 18.10
CA PRO A 130 -12.15 -10.89 17.22
C PRO A 130 -11.40 -9.79 16.47
N MET A 131 -10.07 -9.80 16.53
CA MET A 131 -9.21 -8.89 15.78
C MET A 131 -8.56 -9.63 14.62
N ILE A 132 -8.62 -9.03 13.44
CA ILE A 132 -8.03 -9.54 12.20
C ILE A 132 -6.92 -8.58 11.78
N GLY A 133 -5.67 -8.96 12.00
CA GLY A 133 -4.53 -8.29 11.38
C GLY A 133 -4.44 -8.67 9.90
N PHE A 134 -4.65 -7.74 8.97
CA PHE A 134 -4.78 -8.10 7.56
C PHE A 134 -3.83 -7.31 6.65
N ALA A 135 -2.90 -8.01 6.01
CA ALA A 135 -1.88 -7.46 5.11
C ALA A 135 -1.08 -6.29 5.70
N ILE A 136 -0.70 -6.40 6.97
CA ILE A 136 0.13 -5.40 7.64
C ILE A 136 1.57 -5.53 7.16
N GLY A 137 2.21 -4.42 6.82
CA GLY A 137 3.60 -4.38 6.39
C GLY A 137 4.55 -3.85 7.46
N TYR A 138 5.71 -4.47 7.57
CA TYR A 138 6.86 -3.91 8.27
C TYR A 138 7.49 -2.82 7.40
N ASN A 139 7.73 -1.64 7.98
CA ASN A 139 8.09 -0.46 7.20
C ASN A 139 9.23 0.35 7.84
N ARG A 140 10.19 -0.31 8.47
CA ARG A 140 11.41 0.31 8.95
C ARG A 140 12.36 0.53 7.77
N PHE A 141 12.84 1.76 7.61
CA PHE A 141 13.76 2.13 6.53
C PHE A 141 15.19 1.69 6.81
N ARG A 142 16.01 1.60 5.76
CA ARG A 142 17.44 1.32 5.86
C ARG A 142 18.13 2.38 6.73
N GLY A 143 18.83 1.96 7.78
CA GLY A 143 19.52 2.88 8.71
C GLY A 143 18.62 3.62 9.71
N GLN A 144 17.30 3.42 9.67
CA GLN A 144 16.40 3.98 10.68
C GLN A 144 16.63 3.32 12.03
N GLN A 145 16.54 4.11 13.11
CA GLN A 145 16.57 3.60 14.48
C GLN A 145 15.50 2.52 14.69
N ASP A 146 15.75 1.63 15.63
CA ASP A 146 14.82 0.57 15.97
C ASP A 146 13.57 1.11 16.68
N PHE A 147 12.53 0.27 16.74
CA PHE A 147 11.32 0.58 17.47
C PHE A 147 11.61 0.79 18.97
N LYS A 148 10.84 1.65 19.62
CA LYS A 148 10.91 1.82 21.06
C LYS A 148 10.53 0.53 21.79
N PRO A 149 11.02 0.30 23.03
CA PRO A 149 10.74 -0.93 23.79
C PRO A 149 9.25 -1.26 23.93
N ILE A 150 8.38 -0.23 23.99
CA ILE A 150 6.92 -0.42 24.07
C ILE A 150 6.38 -1.18 22.87
N PHE A 151 6.99 -1.08 21.69
CA PHE A 151 6.58 -1.82 20.49
C PHE A 151 6.57 -3.33 20.73
N ARG A 152 7.63 -3.87 21.33
CA ARG A 152 7.72 -5.29 21.61
C ARG A 152 6.58 -5.75 22.52
N LYS A 153 6.34 -5.04 23.62
CA LYS A 153 5.25 -5.34 24.55
C LYS A 153 3.89 -5.30 23.85
N HIS A 154 3.62 -4.22 23.11
CA HIS A 154 2.35 -4.03 22.42
C HIS A 154 2.14 -5.07 21.31
N LEU A 155 3.17 -5.35 20.50
CA LEU A 155 3.13 -6.31 19.41
C LEU A 155 2.82 -7.73 19.91
N ASN A 156 3.48 -8.18 20.99
CA ASN A 156 3.24 -9.50 21.56
C ASN A 156 1.78 -9.65 22.03
N LEU A 157 1.23 -8.64 22.71
CA LEU A 157 -0.18 -8.63 23.10
C LEU A 157 -1.11 -8.60 21.88
N PHE A 158 -0.81 -7.75 20.89
CA PHE A 158 -1.59 -7.65 19.65
C PHE A 158 -1.66 -8.97 18.91
N VAL A 159 -0.50 -9.63 18.69
CA VAL A 159 -0.44 -10.94 18.04
C VAL A 159 -1.17 -12.01 18.85
N ALA A 160 -1.02 -12.00 20.18
CA ALA A 160 -1.71 -12.94 21.07
C ALA A 160 -3.24 -12.82 20.92
N LYS A 161 -3.77 -11.58 20.92
CA LYS A 161 -5.20 -11.30 20.84
C LYS A 161 -5.80 -11.43 19.42
N CYS A 162 -4.99 -11.34 18.36
CA CYS A 162 -5.51 -11.53 17.01
C CYS A 162 -6.02 -12.94 16.81
N ALA A 163 -7.26 -13.07 16.32
CA ALA A 163 -7.83 -14.32 15.83
C ALA A 163 -7.18 -14.76 14.49
N PHE A 164 -6.76 -13.78 13.69
CA PHE A 164 -5.96 -13.96 12.48
C PHE A 164 -4.94 -12.82 12.37
N ILE A 165 -3.71 -13.12 11.93
CA ILE A 165 -2.72 -12.10 11.62
C ILE A 165 -1.93 -12.45 10.36
N GLY A 166 -2.26 -11.74 9.26
CA GLY A 166 -1.59 -11.84 7.99
C GLY A 166 -0.70 -10.64 7.70
N LEU A 167 0.57 -10.89 7.39
CA LEU A 167 1.53 -9.88 6.98
C LEU A 167 1.69 -9.89 5.46
N ARG A 168 1.88 -8.71 4.87
CA ARG A 168 1.74 -8.52 3.42
C ARG A 168 2.86 -9.09 2.56
N ASN A 169 3.98 -9.52 3.16
CA ASN A 169 5.10 -10.17 2.50
C ASN A 169 5.93 -10.98 3.50
N HIS A 170 6.67 -11.98 3.00
CA HIS A 170 7.52 -12.84 3.83
C HIS A 170 8.63 -12.05 4.53
N GLY A 171 9.21 -11.04 3.87
CA GLY A 171 10.20 -10.18 4.53
C GLY A 171 9.65 -9.46 5.76
N SER A 172 8.37 -9.04 5.75
CA SER A 172 7.71 -8.50 6.94
C SER A 172 7.52 -9.56 8.03
N ILE A 173 7.18 -10.81 7.66
CA ILE A 173 7.03 -11.91 8.61
C ILE A 173 8.36 -12.15 9.35
N GLU A 174 9.45 -12.30 8.60
CA GLU A 174 10.76 -12.56 9.20
C GLU A 174 11.19 -11.42 10.14
N LYS A 175 10.98 -10.16 9.73
CA LYS A 175 11.30 -9.00 10.57
C LYS A 175 10.44 -8.90 11.82
N VAL A 176 9.16 -9.20 11.74
CA VAL A 176 8.24 -9.13 12.90
C VAL A 176 8.53 -10.27 13.89
N LYS A 177 8.93 -11.45 13.43
CA LYS A 177 9.34 -12.57 14.30
C LYS A 177 10.47 -12.19 15.28
N GLU A 178 11.36 -11.28 14.89
CA GLU A 178 12.48 -10.81 15.75
C GLU A 178 11.99 -10.13 17.06
N TYR A 179 10.75 -9.60 17.06
CA TYR A 179 10.13 -8.92 18.19
C TYR A 179 9.17 -9.80 19.02
N LEU A 180 8.90 -11.03 18.59
CA LEU A 180 7.97 -11.93 19.28
C LEU A 180 8.70 -12.82 20.29
N ASP A 181 8.09 -12.97 21.48
CA ASP A 181 8.71 -13.59 22.63
C ASP A 181 8.61 -15.12 22.62
N SER A 182 7.66 -15.71 21.85
CA SER A 182 7.46 -17.17 21.82
C SER A 182 7.29 -17.68 20.39
N ASP A 183 7.58 -18.98 20.21
CA ASP A 183 7.36 -19.67 18.91
C ASP A 183 5.87 -19.81 18.59
N GLU A 184 5.01 -19.91 19.61
CA GLU A 184 3.55 -19.91 19.42
C GLU A 184 3.10 -18.62 18.72
N LEU A 185 3.58 -17.46 19.18
CA LEU A 185 3.25 -16.17 18.57
C LEU A 185 3.83 -16.06 17.14
N ARG A 186 5.06 -16.57 16.94
CA ARG A 186 5.68 -16.56 15.60
C ARG A 186 4.91 -17.41 14.59
N GLN A 187 4.35 -18.55 15.02
CA GLN A 187 3.56 -19.45 14.17
C GLN A 187 2.19 -18.88 13.80
N LYS A 188 1.66 -17.89 14.55
CA LYS A 188 0.43 -17.18 14.17
C LYS A 188 0.58 -16.30 12.95
N LEU A 189 1.82 -15.87 12.61
CA LEU A 189 2.05 -15.01 11.48
C LEU A 189 1.93 -15.77 10.16
N VAL A 190 1.02 -15.35 9.30
CA VAL A 190 0.84 -15.94 7.96
C VAL A 190 1.06 -14.90 6.86
N PHE A 191 1.38 -15.37 5.66
CA PHE A 191 1.43 -14.52 4.48
C PHE A 191 0.02 -14.17 4.03
N GLN A 192 -0.27 -12.86 3.93
CA GLN A 192 -1.49 -12.30 3.35
C GLN A 192 -1.11 -11.16 2.41
N PRO A 193 -1.10 -11.39 1.09
CA PRO A 193 -0.70 -10.38 0.12
C PRO A 193 -1.58 -9.12 0.22
N CYS A 194 -1.04 -8.00 -0.23
CA CYS A 194 -1.77 -6.74 -0.32
C CYS A 194 -2.91 -6.87 -1.34
N MET A 195 -4.14 -6.51 -0.97
CA MET A 195 -5.31 -6.62 -1.84
C MET A 195 -5.18 -5.85 -3.15
N THR A 196 -4.37 -4.78 -3.15
CA THR A 196 -4.14 -4.02 -4.39
C THR A 196 -3.37 -4.80 -5.45
N THR A 197 -2.78 -5.96 -5.13
CA THR A 197 -2.20 -6.90 -6.10
C THR A 197 -3.24 -7.76 -6.82
N LEU A 198 -4.49 -7.73 -6.37
CA LEU A 198 -5.61 -8.55 -6.86
C LEU A 198 -6.75 -7.71 -7.47
N ILE A 199 -6.50 -6.47 -7.84
CA ILE A 199 -7.54 -5.55 -8.35
C ILE A 199 -8.31 -6.15 -9.51
N SER A 200 -7.64 -6.70 -10.53
CA SER A 200 -8.29 -7.32 -11.69
C SER A 200 -9.09 -8.58 -11.34
N ARG A 201 -8.75 -9.27 -10.24
CA ARG A 201 -9.47 -10.44 -9.74
C ARG A 201 -10.67 -10.06 -8.88
N ILE A 202 -10.56 -8.94 -8.13
CA ILE A 202 -11.65 -8.40 -7.29
C ILE A 202 -12.70 -7.67 -8.15
N TYR A 203 -12.26 -6.97 -9.21
CA TYR A 203 -13.09 -6.16 -10.08
C TYR A 203 -12.96 -6.56 -11.57
N PRO A 204 -13.25 -7.82 -11.94
CA PRO A 204 -12.94 -8.34 -13.29
C PRO A 204 -13.67 -7.58 -14.41
N ASN A 205 -14.81 -6.96 -14.10
CA ASN A 205 -15.67 -6.27 -15.08
C ASN A 205 -15.59 -4.74 -14.98
N TYR A 206 -14.71 -4.21 -14.14
CA TYR A 206 -14.65 -2.76 -13.88
C TYR A 206 -13.96 -1.98 -15.00
N THR A 207 -12.89 -2.54 -15.57
CA THR A 207 -12.12 -1.93 -16.66
C THR A 207 -11.54 -3.02 -17.55
N ASP A 208 -11.20 -2.66 -18.77
CA ASP A 208 -10.50 -3.56 -19.69
C ASP A 208 -9.00 -3.57 -19.36
N TYR A 209 -8.59 -4.48 -18.51
CA TYR A 209 -7.20 -4.63 -18.06
C TYR A 209 -6.25 -5.13 -19.16
N SER A 210 -6.78 -5.67 -20.26
CA SER A 210 -5.97 -6.14 -21.40
C SER A 210 -5.56 -5.01 -22.33
N LYS A 211 -6.32 -3.91 -22.33
CA LYS A 211 -6.09 -2.79 -23.23
C LYS A 211 -5.02 -1.85 -22.69
N LYS A 212 -3.81 -1.92 -23.25
CA LYS A 212 -2.71 -1.02 -22.90
C LYS A 212 -2.57 0.11 -23.91
N GLU A 213 -2.29 1.31 -23.39
CA GLU A 213 -1.94 2.50 -24.16
C GLU A 213 -0.42 2.62 -24.28
N ASP A 214 0.02 3.20 -25.37
CA ASP A 214 1.44 3.30 -25.72
C ASP A 214 2.16 4.41 -24.94
N PHE A 215 2.40 4.18 -23.64
CA PHE A 215 3.19 5.06 -22.77
C PHE A 215 3.80 4.32 -21.60
N ILE A 216 4.80 4.94 -20.97
CA ILE A 216 5.41 4.54 -19.71
C ILE A 216 4.97 5.49 -18.61
N ALA A 217 4.50 4.96 -17.46
CA ALA A 217 4.24 5.75 -16.28
C ALA A 217 5.45 5.73 -15.34
N PHE A 218 5.84 6.88 -14.80
CA PHE A 218 6.88 7.04 -13.80
C PHE A 218 6.33 7.52 -12.47
N ASN A 219 6.87 7.00 -11.37
CA ASN A 219 6.65 7.52 -10.02
C ASN A 219 7.94 7.49 -9.22
N CYS A 220 8.29 8.61 -8.57
CA CYS A 220 9.40 8.69 -7.61
C CYS A 220 8.88 9.09 -6.23
N ALA A 221 9.60 8.70 -5.16
CA ALA A 221 9.22 8.91 -3.77
C ALA A 221 10.29 9.71 -3.03
N PHE A 222 9.88 10.81 -2.40
CA PHE A 222 10.78 11.73 -1.68
C PHE A 222 10.44 11.90 -0.20
N ASP A 223 9.49 11.12 0.32
CA ASP A 223 9.31 10.99 1.75
C ASP A 223 10.49 10.22 2.35
N ARG A 224 11.07 10.74 3.44
CA ARG A 224 12.25 10.15 4.12
C ARG A 224 13.44 9.93 3.17
N GLU A 225 13.72 10.90 2.33
CA GLU A 225 14.71 10.85 1.26
C GLU A 225 16.09 10.39 1.75
N GLU A 226 16.54 10.88 2.92
CA GLU A 226 17.80 10.51 3.56
C GLU A 226 17.93 9.00 3.81
N MET A 227 16.80 8.34 4.13
CA MET A 227 16.75 6.89 4.40
C MET A 227 16.59 6.05 3.13
N ARG A 228 16.37 6.68 1.97
CA ARG A 228 16.18 6.01 0.68
C ARG A 228 17.47 5.88 -0.15
N SER A 229 18.59 6.36 0.35
CA SER A 229 19.86 6.43 -0.40
C SER A 229 19.74 7.23 -1.71
N LEU A 230 18.85 8.22 -1.75
CA LEU A 230 18.65 9.09 -2.92
C LEU A 230 19.65 10.25 -2.88
N LYS A 231 20.79 10.04 -3.50
CA LYS A 231 21.78 11.09 -3.78
C LYS A 231 21.39 11.80 -5.09
N ASP A 232 21.86 13.02 -5.28
CA ASP A 232 21.65 13.78 -6.52
C ASP A 232 22.08 13.01 -7.77
N SER A 233 23.14 12.19 -7.66
CA SER A 233 23.61 11.30 -8.74
C SER A 233 22.54 10.28 -9.15
N ILE A 234 21.80 9.71 -8.19
CA ILE A 234 20.72 8.73 -8.47
C ILE A 234 19.54 9.44 -9.15
N LEU A 235 19.16 10.63 -8.68
CA LEU A 235 18.09 11.42 -9.30
C LEU A 235 18.46 11.80 -10.74
N TYR A 236 19.72 12.13 -10.97
CA TYR A 236 20.23 12.42 -12.30
C TYR A 236 20.20 11.18 -13.21
N GLU A 237 20.59 10.00 -12.71
CA GLU A 237 20.47 8.75 -13.48
C GLU A 237 19.02 8.40 -13.82
N ILE A 238 18.09 8.52 -12.88
CA ILE A 238 16.64 8.33 -13.15
C ILE A 238 16.17 9.30 -14.25
N SER A 239 16.60 10.56 -14.16
CA SER A 239 16.21 11.60 -15.13
C SER A 239 16.79 11.32 -16.53
N LYS A 240 18.04 10.83 -16.62
CA LYS A 240 18.64 10.39 -17.90
C LYS A 240 17.88 9.23 -18.52
N VAL A 241 17.46 8.26 -17.69
CA VAL A 241 16.64 7.13 -18.14
C VAL A 241 15.30 7.65 -18.67
N ALA A 242 14.61 8.51 -17.94
CA ALA A 242 13.34 9.11 -18.37
C ALA A 242 13.51 9.88 -19.69
N LYS A 243 14.60 10.67 -19.85
CA LYS A 243 14.90 11.40 -21.09
C LYS A 243 15.03 10.46 -22.29
N ARG A 244 15.85 9.43 -22.16
CA ARG A 244 16.06 8.45 -23.25
C ARG A 244 14.77 7.70 -23.59
N LEU A 245 13.94 7.34 -22.60
CA LEU A 245 12.67 6.70 -22.84
C LEU A 245 11.65 7.65 -23.48
N SER A 246 11.71 8.97 -23.19
CA SER A 246 10.85 9.97 -23.82
C SER A 246 11.11 10.18 -25.32
N GLU A 247 12.23 9.65 -25.83
CA GLU A 247 12.55 9.60 -27.27
C GLU A 247 11.89 8.37 -27.95
N ILE A 248 11.44 7.39 -27.17
CA ILE A 248 10.84 6.14 -27.65
C ILE A 248 9.31 6.21 -27.55
N THR A 249 8.78 6.72 -26.42
CA THR A 249 7.34 6.74 -26.14
C THR A 249 6.97 7.92 -25.24
N THR A 250 5.67 8.15 -25.07
CA THR A 250 5.16 9.16 -24.12
C THR A 250 5.48 8.76 -22.67
N ILE A 251 5.93 9.74 -21.88
CA ILE A 251 6.14 9.59 -20.45
C ILE A 251 5.02 10.30 -19.69
N LYS A 252 4.34 9.57 -18.78
CA LYS A 252 3.40 10.15 -17.81
C LYS A 252 3.96 10.03 -16.41
N TYR A 253 4.01 11.15 -15.69
CA TYR A 253 4.49 11.18 -14.31
C TYR A 253 3.33 11.07 -13.34
N TYR A 254 3.26 9.96 -12.61
CA TYR A 254 2.19 9.65 -11.67
C TYR A 254 2.51 10.15 -10.27
N VAL A 255 1.72 11.08 -9.77
CA VAL A 255 1.88 11.74 -8.47
C VAL A 255 0.98 11.06 -7.45
N HIS A 256 1.58 10.31 -6.52
CA HIS A 256 0.89 9.72 -5.36
C HIS A 256 0.78 10.71 -4.21
N SER A 257 1.83 11.52 -4.02
CA SER A 257 1.93 12.52 -2.96
C SER A 257 2.55 13.80 -3.50
N LYS A 258 2.29 14.91 -2.83
CA LYS A 258 2.85 16.22 -3.24
C LYS A 258 4.37 16.24 -3.31
N THR A 259 5.03 15.48 -2.42
CA THR A 259 6.49 15.37 -2.38
C THR A 259 7.07 14.73 -3.64
N ASP A 260 6.29 13.91 -4.36
CA ASP A 260 6.72 13.20 -5.57
C ASP A 260 7.14 14.14 -6.70
N LYS A 261 6.65 15.39 -6.69
CA LYS A 261 6.97 16.39 -7.71
C LYS A 261 8.40 16.95 -7.64
N LYS A 262 9.18 16.57 -6.63
CA LYS A 262 10.53 17.13 -6.43
C LYS A 262 11.44 16.94 -7.65
N ILE A 263 11.42 15.78 -8.29
CA ILE A 263 12.28 15.45 -9.44
C ILE A 263 11.90 16.26 -10.70
N LEU A 264 10.67 16.75 -10.78
CA LEU A 264 10.18 17.39 -12.00
C LEU A 264 10.95 18.68 -12.35
N LYS A 265 11.47 19.39 -11.34
CA LYS A 265 12.35 20.54 -11.59
C LYS A 265 13.58 20.12 -12.41
N LEU A 266 14.22 19.01 -12.06
CA LEU A 266 15.36 18.47 -12.80
C LEU A 266 14.95 17.98 -14.21
N TRP A 267 13.73 17.44 -14.34
CA TRP A 267 13.20 17.03 -15.64
C TRP A 267 12.96 18.22 -16.57
N ASP A 268 12.46 19.35 -16.04
CA ASP A 268 12.29 20.60 -16.79
C ASP A 268 13.65 21.15 -17.24
N GLU A 269 14.66 21.17 -16.35
CA GLU A 269 16.04 21.59 -16.66
C GLU A 269 16.69 20.73 -17.75
N LEU A 270 16.37 19.45 -17.80
CA LEU A 270 16.86 18.49 -18.80
C LEU A 270 16.00 18.46 -20.08
N ASN A 271 14.96 19.30 -20.17
CA ASN A 271 14.01 19.33 -21.29
C ASN A 271 13.40 17.94 -21.58
N ILE A 272 12.96 17.22 -20.54
CA ILE A 272 12.24 15.94 -20.67
C ILE A 272 10.76 16.27 -20.94
N ARG A 273 10.18 15.61 -21.95
CA ARG A 273 8.74 15.76 -22.24
C ARG A 273 7.96 14.76 -21.36
N TYR A 274 6.99 15.24 -20.62
CA TYR A 274 6.13 14.40 -19.77
C TYR A 274 4.76 15.04 -19.53
N GLU A 275 3.78 14.20 -19.16
CA GLU A 275 2.47 14.63 -18.68
C GLU A 275 2.35 14.30 -17.17
N ILE A 276 1.69 15.18 -16.39
CA ILE A 276 1.48 14.94 -14.96
C ILE A 276 0.07 14.39 -14.71
N ILE A 277 -0.01 13.24 -14.06
CA ILE A 277 -1.26 12.64 -13.61
C ILE A 277 -1.26 12.61 -12.08
N THR A 278 -2.18 13.32 -11.43
CA THR A 278 -2.35 13.27 -9.97
C THR A 278 -3.38 12.21 -9.61
N LEU A 279 -3.00 11.28 -8.75
CA LEU A 279 -3.80 10.13 -8.33
C LEU A 279 -4.41 10.39 -6.96
N ASP A 280 -5.67 10.79 -6.89
CA ASP A 280 -6.35 11.20 -5.65
C ASP A 280 -7.68 10.51 -5.37
N LYS A 281 -8.24 9.75 -6.32
CA LYS A 281 -9.50 9.01 -6.17
C LYS A 281 -9.33 7.54 -6.48
N ALA A 282 -9.90 6.67 -5.65
CA ALA A 282 -9.76 5.20 -5.79
C ALA A 282 -10.10 4.70 -7.21
N VAL A 283 -11.24 5.12 -7.76
CA VAL A 283 -11.70 4.78 -9.12
C VAL A 283 -10.69 5.23 -10.19
N GLN A 284 -10.21 6.47 -10.08
CA GLN A 284 -9.23 7.04 -11.01
C GLN A 284 -7.88 6.29 -10.92
N ILE A 285 -7.44 5.94 -9.71
CA ILE A 285 -6.17 5.22 -9.50
C ILE A 285 -6.17 3.90 -10.26
N VAL A 286 -7.24 3.10 -10.13
CA VAL A 286 -7.37 1.82 -10.84
C VAL A 286 -7.39 2.06 -12.35
N HIS A 287 -8.18 3.02 -12.82
CA HIS A 287 -8.28 3.34 -14.25
C HIS A 287 -6.94 3.80 -14.83
N GLU A 288 -6.21 4.70 -14.16
CA GLU A 288 -4.93 5.17 -14.65
C GLU A 288 -3.87 4.07 -14.65
N TYR A 289 -3.81 3.21 -13.60
CA TYR A 289 -2.83 2.13 -13.54
C TYR A 289 -3.13 0.94 -14.44
N SER A 290 -4.33 0.81 -15.00
CA SER A 290 -4.63 -0.23 -16.01
C SER A 290 -4.13 0.09 -17.42
N LYS A 291 -3.77 1.35 -17.69
CA LYS A 291 -3.47 1.84 -19.05
C LYS A 291 -2.03 1.64 -19.53
N PRO A 292 -0.97 1.93 -18.76
CA PRO A 292 0.39 1.95 -19.30
C PRO A 292 0.89 0.57 -19.71
N ARG A 293 1.80 0.51 -20.71
CA ARG A 293 2.54 -0.71 -21.03
C ARG A 293 3.57 -1.06 -19.98
N LEU A 294 4.06 -0.05 -19.22
CA LEU A 294 5.03 -0.24 -18.16
C LEU A 294 4.87 0.84 -17.10
N VAL A 295 4.99 0.46 -15.83
CA VAL A 295 5.15 1.39 -14.70
C VAL A 295 6.54 1.27 -14.12
N ILE A 296 7.30 2.37 -14.10
CA ILE A 296 8.58 2.47 -13.39
C ILE A 296 8.32 3.20 -12.07
N GLY A 297 8.33 2.46 -10.95
CA GLY A 297 7.84 2.95 -9.66
C GLY A 297 8.83 2.85 -8.51
N MET A 298 8.88 3.90 -7.67
CA MET A 298 9.69 3.94 -6.44
C MET A 298 8.86 3.81 -5.17
N ARG A 299 7.53 3.99 -5.23
CA ARG A 299 6.63 3.76 -4.09
C ARG A 299 6.15 2.32 -4.05
N GLY A 300 5.93 1.77 -2.84
CA GLY A 300 5.37 0.42 -2.70
C GLY A 300 4.10 0.23 -3.51
N HIS A 301 3.15 1.16 -3.45
CA HIS A 301 1.91 1.06 -4.21
C HIS A 301 2.05 1.45 -5.70
N ALA A 302 3.17 2.05 -6.12
CA ALA A 302 3.49 2.23 -7.55
C ALA A 302 4.04 0.94 -8.19
N GLN A 303 4.16 -0.15 -7.45
CA GLN A 303 4.37 -1.52 -7.96
C GLN A 303 3.16 -2.42 -7.68
N LEU A 304 2.56 -2.36 -6.47
CA LEU A 304 1.47 -3.25 -6.08
C LEU A 304 0.18 -2.98 -6.89
N ILE A 305 -0.18 -1.71 -7.09
CA ILE A 305 -1.41 -1.34 -7.80
C ILE A 305 -1.33 -1.69 -9.30
N PRO A 306 -0.29 -1.27 -10.07
CA PRO A 306 -0.20 -1.64 -11.48
C PRO A 306 -0.12 -3.16 -11.68
N PHE A 307 0.64 -3.88 -10.83
CA PHE A 307 0.63 -5.34 -10.84
C PHE A 307 -0.80 -5.89 -10.72
N GLY A 308 -1.59 -5.38 -9.76
CA GLY A 308 -2.99 -5.76 -9.59
C GLY A 308 -3.90 -5.37 -10.77
N CYS A 309 -3.50 -4.39 -11.57
CA CYS A 309 -4.17 -3.95 -12.79
C CYS A 309 -3.62 -4.61 -14.07
N ASN A 310 -2.94 -5.76 -13.96
CA ASN A 310 -2.31 -6.48 -15.08
C ASN A 310 -1.35 -5.58 -15.88
N THR A 311 -0.64 -4.68 -15.21
CA THR A 311 0.30 -3.76 -15.84
C THR A 311 1.72 -4.11 -15.44
N PRO A 312 2.63 -4.33 -16.40
CA PRO A 312 4.04 -4.57 -16.16
C PRO A 312 4.69 -3.53 -15.27
N ILE A 313 5.56 -3.98 -14.38
CA ILE A 313 6.23 -3.14 -13.40
C ILE A 313 7.75 -3.26 -13.51
N LEU A 314 8.44 -2.15 -13.25
CA LEU A 314 9.87 -2.11 -12.99
C LEU A 314 10.12 -1.26 -11.75
N SER A 315 10.59 -1.88 -10.67
CA SER A 315 10.71 -1.22 -9.38
C SER A 315 12.06 -0.54 -9.21
N ILE A 316 12.07 0.74 -8.84
CA ILE A 316 13.26 1.43 -8.34
C ILE A 316 13.36 1.13 -6.84
N ILE A 317 14.24 0.21 -6.46
CA ILE A 317 14.35 -0.29 -5.10
C ILE A 317 15.14 0.69 -4.24
N SER A 318 14.45 1.57 -3.56
CA SER A 318 14.99 2.52 -2.57
C SER A 318 14.68 2.13 -1.12
N HIS A 319 13.97 1.01 -0.93
CA HIS A 319 13.55 0.49 0.37
C HIS A 319 13.32 -1.03 0.25
N ASP A 320 13.74 -1.80 1.27
CA ASP A 320 13.70 -3.28 1.25
C ASP A 320 12.31 -3.87 1.01
N LYS A 321 11.24 -3.21 1.49
CA LYS A 321 9.86 -3.66 1.23
C LYS A 321 9.50 -3.75 -0.26
N MET A 322 10.24 -3.04 -1.13
CA MET A 322 10.07 -3.14 -2.58
C MET A 322 10.57 -4.50 -3.07
N GLN A 323 11.75 -4.91 -2.60
CA GLN A 323 12.33 -6.22 -2.91
C GLN A 323 11.47 -7.35 -2.34
N TYR A 324 11.00 -7.25 -1.09
CA TYR A 324 10.16 -8.29 -0.46
C TYR A 324 8.92 -8.65 -1.30
N PHE A 325 8.30 -7.68 -1.95
CA PHE A 325 7.18 -7.95 -2.83
C PHE A 325 7.60 -8.69 -4.11
N LEU A 326 8.72 -8.27 -4.71
CA LEU A 326 9.24 -8.92 -5.92
C LEU A 326 9.66 -10.37 -5.65
N ASP A 327 10.24 -10.62 -4.47
CA ASP A 327 10.58 -11.99 -4.02
C ASP A 327 9.31 -12.85 -3.85
N ASP A 328 8.25 -12.29 -3.28
CA ASP A 328 6.99 -12.99 -3.04
C ASP A 328 6.22 -13.36 -4.32
N ILE A 329 6.42 -12.60 -5.38
CA ILE A 329 5.87 -12.89 -6.72
C ILE A 329 6.88 -13.61 -7.63
N HIS A 330 7.97 -14.15 -7.08
CA HIS A 330 9.02 -14.91 -7.76
C HIS A 330 9.73 -14.17 -8.91
N HIS A 331 9.67 -12.83 -8.92
CA HIS A 331 10.30 -11.94 -9.92
C HIS A 331 11.25 -10.91 -9.28
N PRO A 332 12.30 -11.35 -8.55
CA PRO A 332 13.26 -10.42 -7.95
C PRO A 332 13.94 -9.53 -8.98
N GLU A 333 14.03 -9.99 -10.24
CA GLU A 333 14.61 -9.25 -11.35
C GLU A 333 13.76 -8.07 -11.84
N TRP A 334 12.47 -7.96 -11.45
CA TRP A 334 11.60 -6.82 -11.82
C TRP A 334 11.92 -5.54 -11.02
N GLY A 335 13.12 -5.48 -10.46
CA GLY A 335 13.63 -4.32 -9.77
C GLY A 335 15.07 -4.01 -10.06
N VAL A 336 15.47 -2.77 -9.74
CA VAL A 336 16.87 -2.31 -9.73
C VAL A 336 17.10 -1.52 -8.46
N ASP A 337 18.06 -1.96 -7.62
CA ASP A 337 18.40 -1.25 -6.39
C ASP A 337 19.18 0.02 -6.71
N VAL A 338 18.82 1.13 -6.08
CA VAL A 338 19.50 2.44 -6.22
C VAL A 338 20.97 2.40 -5.80
N LYS A 339 21.40 1.36 -5.08
CA LYS A 339 22.79 1.13 -4.68
C LYS A 339 23.61 0.37 -5.72
N ASP A 340 22.99 -0.12 -6.80
CA ASP A 340 23.71 -0.81 -7.86
C ASP A 340 24.62 0.16 -8.60
N GLU A 341 25.88 -0.19 -8.78
CA GLU A 341 26.88 0.65 -9.47
C GLU A 341 26.49 0.99 -10.92
N LYS A 342 25.73 0.10 -11.57
CA LYS A 342 25.23 0.27 -12.94
C LYS A 342 23.74 0.59 -12.99
N PHE A 343 23.21 1.20 -11.91
CA PHE A 343 21.78 1.46 -11.71
C PHE A 343 21.09 2.03 -12.95
N GLY A 344 21.56 3.18 -13.48
CA GLY A 344 20.92 3.84 -14.62
C GLY A 344 20.92 3.00 -15.90
N THR A 345 22.03 2.29 -16.17
CA THR A 345 22.13 1.40 -17.33
C THR A 345 21.18 0.21 -17.22
N LYS A 346 21.15 -0.43 -16.05
CA LYS A 346 20.25 -1.57 -15.81
C LYS A 346 18.79 -1.15 -15.88
N LEU A 347 18.46 -0.01 -15.25
CA LEU A 347 17.09 0.53 -15.27
C LEU A 347 16.62 0.80 -16.70
N TYR A 348 17.46 1.44 -17.54
CA TYR A 348 17.12 1.70 -18.93
C TYR A 348 16.94 0.43 -19.75
N ASN A 349 17.90 -0.50 -19.68
CA ASN A 349 17.84 -1.72 -20.50
C ASN A 349 16.62 -2.57 -20.15
N LYS A 350 16.31 -2.74 -18.84
CA LYS A 350 15.10 -3.43 -18.39
C LYS A 350 13.83 -2.70 -18.79
N ALA A 351 13.81 -1.36 -18.72
CA ALA A 351 12.65 -0.58 -19.11
C ALA A 351 12.34 -0.75 -20.61
N VAL A 352 13.35 -0.74 -21.49
CA VAL A 352 13.17 -0.98 -22.94
C VAL A 352 12.68 -2.40 -23.19
N ASP A 353 13.28 -3.40 -22.54
CA ASP A 353 12.88 -4.80 -22.67
C ASP A 353 11.43 -5.02 -22.23
N TYR A 354 11.08 -4.60 -21.01
CA TYR A 354 9.74 -4.83 -20.45
C TYR A 354 8.64 -4.03 -21.15
N TYR A 355 8.97 -2.84 -21.67
CA TYR A 355 8.06 -2.07 -22.49
C TYR A 355 7.79 -2.73 -23.85
N SER A 356 8.83 -3.28 -24.50
CA SER A 356 8.73 -3.94 -25.80
C SER A 356 8.01 -5.30 -25.69
N ASN A 357 8.30 -6.05 -24.62
CA ASN A 357 7.77 -7.39 -24.35
C ASN A 357 6.67 -7.36 -23.26
N TYR A 358 5.89 -6.28 -23.21
CA TYR A 358 4.93 -6.07 -22.12
C TYR A 358 3.87 -7.18 -22.02
N GLN A 359 3.55 -7.87 -23.10
CA GLN A 359 2.55 -8.95 -23.08
C GLN A 359 3.07 -10.17 -22.32
N ASP A 360 4.31 -10.56 -22.51
CA ASP A 360 4.94 -11.69 -21.78
C ASP A 360 4.95 -11.41 -20.27
N ASN A 361 5.24 -10.15 -19.88
CA ASN A 361 5.16 -9.75 -18.48
C ASN A 361 3.72 -9.78 -17.92
N ILE A 362 2.70 -9.49 -18.74
CA ILE A 362 1.30 -9.63 -18.32
C ILE A 362 0.98 -11.09 -18.03
N ASP A 363 1.43 -12.01 -18.85
CA ASP A 363 1.16 -13.45 -18.68
C ASP A 363 1.78 -13.97 -17.37
N GLU A 364 3.00 -13.53 -17.02
CA GLU A 364 3.61 -13.83 -15.73
C GLU A 364 2.85 -13.15 -14.56
N ILE A 365 2.42 -11.90 -14.70
CA ILE A 365 1.57 -11.24 -13.69
C ILE A 365 0.30 -12.04 -13.42
N LEU A 366 -0.39 -12.51 -14.44
CA LEU A 366 -1.63 -13.28 -14.29
C LEU A 366 -1.38 -14.58 -13.53
N LYS A 367 -0.29 -15.27 -13.78
CA LYS A 367 0.12 -16.49 -13.10
C LYS A 367 0.40 -16.22 -11.60
N GLU A 368 1.16 -15.16 -11.30
CA GLU A 368 1.47 -14.82 -9.92
C GLU A 368 0.23 -14.28 -9.15
N GLN A 369 -0.68 -13.57 -9.83
CA GLN A 369 -1.96 -13.21 -9.24
C GLN A 369 -2.81 -14.43 -8.88
N ASP A 370 -2.79 -15.50 -9.67
CA ASP A 370 -3.50 -16.75 -9.34
C ASP A 370 -2.92 -17.41 -8.08
N TYR A 371 -1.61 -17.37 -7.88
CA TYR A 371 -0.97 -17.79 -6.64
C TYR A 371 -1.43 -16.92 -5.45
N LEU A 372 -1.34 -15.60 -5.56
CA LEU A 372 -1.75 -14.67 -4.51
C LEU A 372 -3.24 -14.76 -4.18
N LEU A 373 -4.08 -15.02 -5.19
CA LEU A 373 -5.52 -15.24 -5.01
C LEU A 373 -5.79 -16.52 -4.21
N LYS A 374 -5.11 -17.62 -4.51
CA LYS A 374 -5.23 -18.89 -3.75
C LYS A 374 -4.87 -18.67 -2.28
N VAL A 375 -3.77 -17.96 -1.99
CA VAL A 375 -3.38 -17.62 -0.62
C VAL A 375 -4.46 -16.78 0.06
N THR A 376 -4.95 -15.73 -0.60
CA THR A 376 -5.98 -14.84 -0.05
C THR A 376 -7.28 -15.58 0.20
N THR A 377 -7.73 -16.42 -0.73
CA THR A 377 -8.96 -17.23 -0.56
C THR A 377 -8.87 -18.14 0.65
N LYS A 378 -7.76 -18.89 0.79
CA LYS A 378 -7.51 -19.73 1.96
C LYS A 378 -7.59 -18.95 3.28
N ASN A 379 -7.00 -17.77 3.32
CA ASN A 379 -7.01 -16.92 4.51
C ASN A 379 -8.42 -16.37 4.80
N MET A 380 -9.16 -15.96 3.77
CA MET A 380 -10.54 -15.48 3.92
C MET A 380 -11.49 -16.60 4.39
N ASP A 381 -11.33 -17.83 3.91
CA ASP A 381 -12.08 -18.99 4.38
C ASP A 381 -11.79 -19.29 5.86
N PHE A 382 -10.53 -19.19 6.28
CA PHE A 382 -10.15 -19.32 7.69
C PHE A 382 -10.81 -18.23 8.54
N ILE A 383 -10.72 -16.94 8.11
CA ILE A 383 -11.37 -15.83 8.80
C ILE A 383 -12.89 -16.04 8.89
N LYS A 384 -13.53 -16.48 7.81
CA LYS A 384 -14.98 -16.78 7.78
C LYS A 384 -15.36 -17.84 8.81
N ASN A 385 -14.52 -18.84 9.01
CA ASN A 385 -14.78 -19.91 9.98
C ASN A 385 -14.61 -19.45 11.44
N ILE A 386 -13.71 -18.49 11.71
CA ILE A 386 -13.51 -17.91 13.05
C ILE A 386 -14.69 -16.98 13.43
N LEU A 387 -15.30 -16.33 12.46
CA LEU A 387 -16.38 -15.34 12.69
C LEU A 387 -17.79 -15.96 12.74
N LYS A 388 -17.93 -17.26 12.48
CA LYS A 388 -19.15 -18.03 12.67
C LYS A 388 -19.31 -18.46 14.13
#